data_3e4fa8d1feffdff7a24b13e1dd525205
#
_entry.id   3e4fa8d1feffdff7a24b13e1dd525205
#
_cell.length_a   1.000
_cell.length_b   1.000
_cell.length_c   1.000
_cell.angle_alpha   90.00
_cell.angle_beta   90.00
_cell.angle_gamma   90.00
#
_symmetry.space_group_name_H-M   'P 1'
#
loop_
_entity.id
_entity.type
_entity.pdbx_description
1 polymer ?
#
loop_
_entity_poly.entity_id
_entity_poly.type
_entity_poly.pdbx_seq_one_letter_code
_entity_poly.pdbx_strand_id
1 'polypeptide(L)'
;PEAQRQPLHPTYLARAYWHVLTSPAFLLACAGLAFNFGGFFIYVMSAPIFLMRHLGVPETGFFWLFGPAMMGLMSGSWLSGRFAGKITARQTIKRGYLIMGAATLCNVALNLALPPALPWSVLPIFVYTFGMSVAMPSLTLLSLDPFPQQRGLAASCQMFLQSGFNGLLAGVIAPLVWGSTLTLA
;
A
#
# COMPACT_ATOMS: atom_id res chain seq x y z
N PRO A 1 8.47 -14.25 -32.71
CA PRO A 1 7.88 -14.44 -31.38
C PRO A 1 8.40 -15.67 -30.64
N GLU A 2 9.19 -16.56 -31.26
CA GLU A 2 9.69 -17.81 -30.63
C GLU A 2 10.92 -17.63 -29.73
N ALA A 3 11.59 -16.50 -29.78
CA ALA A 3 12.89 -16.28 -29.12
C ALA A 3 12.83 -16.01 -27.62
N GLN A 4 11.66 -16.07 -26.95
CA GLN A 4 11.51 -15.70 -25.53
C GLN A 4 11.02 -16.85 -24.63
N ARG A 5 11.07 -18.10 -25.07
CA ARG A 5 10.80 -19.24 -24.17
C ARG A 5 12.04 -19.46 -23.30
N GLN A 6 11.97 -18.99 -22.06
CA GLN A 6 13.00 -19.26 -21.06
C GLN A 6 13.01 -20.76 -20.72
N PRO A 7 14.19 -21.39 -20.58
CA PRO A 7 14.26 -22.80 -20.22
C PRO A 7 13.67 -23.03 -18.82
N LEU A 8 12.69 -23.94 -18.72
CA LEU A 8 12.03 -24.31 -17.44
C LEU A 8 12.88 -25.26 -16.59
N HIS A 9 14.21 -25.25 -16.75
CA HIS A 9 15.08 -26.12 -15.97
C HIS A 9 15.12 -25.65 -14.51
N PRO A 10 14.96 -26.54 -13.51
CA PRO A 10 14.87 -26.16 -12.08
C PRO A 10 16.05 -25.33 -11.59
N THR A 11 17.26 -25.65 -12.02
CA THR A 11 18.49 -24.91 -11.64
C THR A 11 18.51 -23.49 -12.20
N TYR A 12 17.98 -23.30 -13.42
CA TYR A 12 17.85 -21.96 -14.03
C TYR A 12 16.83 -21.12 -13.24
N LEU A 13 15.66 -21.70 -12.93
CA LEU A 13 14.64 -21.02 -12.15
C LEU A 13 15.17 -20.65 -10.76
N ALA A 14 15.80 -21.58 -10.06
CA ALA A 14 16.38 -21.29 -8.73
C ALA A 14 17.37 -20.14 -8.76
N ARG A 15 18.26 -20.10 -9.75
CA ARG A 15 19.23 -19.02 -9.95
C ARG A 15 18.53 -17.71 -10.28
N ALA A 16 17.50 -17.72 -11.12
CA ALA A 16 16.72 -16.54 -11.47
C ALA A 16 15.98 -15.96 -10.26
N TYR A 17 15.33 -16.80 -9.44
CA TYR A 17 14.72 -16.37 -8.18
C TYR A 17 15.75 -15.79 -7.23
N TRP A 18 16.88 -16.45 -7.06
CA TRP A 18 17.98 -15.95 -6.21
C TRP A 18 18.46 -14.58 -6.66
N HIS A 19 18.71 -14.41 -7.96
CA HIS A 19 19.15 -13.14 -8.54
C HIS A 19 18.15 -11.99 -8.26
N VAL A 20 16.85 -12.23 -8.40
CA VAL A 20 15.82 -11.23 -8.13
C VAL A 20 15.74 -10.92 -6.63
N LEU A 21 15.68 -11.96 -5.78
CA LEU A 21 15.52 -11.81 -4.32
C LEU A 21 16.76 -11.27 -3.61
N THR A 22 17.94 -11.30 -4.23
CA THR A 22 19.17 -10.70 -3.67
C THR A 22 19.48 -9.31 -4.24
N SER A 23 18.65 -8.81 -5.16
CA SER A 23 18.83 -7.46 -5.72
C SER A 23 18.43 -6.37 -4.72
N PRO A 24 19.36 -5.50 -4.26
CA PRO A 24 19.03 -4.45 -3.29
C PRO A 24 17.98 -3.46 -3.81
N ALA A 25 18.07 -3.11 -5.11
CA ALA A 25 17.12 -2.21 -5.75
C ALA A 25 15.70 -2.79 -5.76
N PHE A 26 15.58 -4.09 -6.04
CA PHE A 26 14.31 -4.81 -5.98
C PHE A 26 13.74 -4.86 -4.57
N LEU A 27 14.56 -5.24 -3.58
CA LEU A 27 14.12 -5.34 -2.19
C LEU A 27 13.68 -3.99 -1.62
N LEU A 28 14.41 -2.91 -1.94
CA LEU A 28 14.02 -1.55 -1.54
C LEU A 28 12.70 -1.12 -2.17
N ALA A 29 12.48 -1.42 -3.44
CA ALA A 29 11.22 -1.12 -4.11
C ALA A 29 10.06 -1.95 -3.53
N CYS A 30 10.28 -3.24 -3.25
CA CYS A 30 9.30 -4.12 -2.59
C CYS A 30 8.99 -3.65 -1.16
N ALA A 31 10.00 -3.23 -0.39
CA ALA A 31 9.78 -2.63 0.92
C ALA A 31 8.95 -1.33 0.81
N GLY A 32 9.26 -0.46 -0.16
CA GLY A 32 8.44 0.70 -0.46
C GLY A 32 6.98 0.33 -0.74
N LEU A 33 6.73 -0.66 -1.59
CA LEU A 33 5.37 -1.15 -1.88
C LEU A 33 4.68 -1.72 -0.64
N ALA A 34 5.41 -2.51 0.17
CA ALA A 34 4.90 -3.10 1.39
C ALA A 34 4.45 -2.03 2.40
N PHE A 35 5.28 -1.02 2.65
CA PHE A 35 4.93 0.10 3.52
C PHE A 35 3.84 0.99 2.92
N ASN A 36 3.87 1.22 1.59
CA ASN A 36 2.86 2.01 0.90
C ASN A 36 1.44 1.45 1.13
N PHE A 37 1.28 0.14 1.04
CA PHE A 37 0.00 -0.55 1.22
C PHE A 37 -0.28 -0.93 2.68
N GLY A 38 0.77 -1.14 3.49
CA GLY A 38 0.68 -1.71 4.83
C GLY A 38 -0.21 -0.92 5.79
N GLY A 39 -0.09 0.40 5.80
CA GLY A 39 -0.94 1.26 6.65
C GLY A 39 -2.42 1.13 6.30
N PHE A 40 -2.76 1.16 5.01
CA PHE A 40 -4.13 0.91 4.56
C PHE A 40 -4.60 -0.50 4.91
N PHE A 41 -3.73 -1.50 4.78
CA PHE A 41 -4.06 -2.89 5.11
C PHE A 41 -4.37 -3.07 6.60
N ILE A 42 -3.58 -2.47 7.50
CA ILE A 42 -3.86 -2.47 8.95
C ILE A 42 -5.22 -1.82 9.23
N TYR A 43 -5.51 -0.68 8.57
CA TYR A 43 -6.76 0.03 8.74
C TYR A 43 -7.96 -0.82 8.30
N VAL A 44 -7.87 -1.52 7.16
CA VAL A 44 -8.91 -2.43 6.67
C VAL A 44 -9.11 -3.61 7.62
N MET A 45 -8.02 -4.22 8.12
CA MET A 45 -8.10 -5.32 9.08
C MET A 45 -8.70 -4.89 10.42
N SER A 46 -8.47 -3.65 10.82
CA SER A 46 -8.99 -3.08 12.07
C SER A 46 -10.37 -2.45 11.91
N ALA A 47 -10.90 -2.38 10.68
CA ALA A 47 -12.16 -1.71 10.37
C ALA A 47 -13.36 -2.14 11.23
N PRO A 48 -13.59 -3.43 11.50
CA PRO A 48 -14.70 -3.85 12.36
C PRO A 48 -14.58 -3.27 13.77
N ILE A 49 -13.40 -3.34 14.37
CA ILE A 49 -13.14 -2.83 15.71
C ILE A 49 -13.21 -1.30 15.73
N PHE A 50 -12.63 -0.64 14.75
CA PHE A 50 -12.65 0.80 14.63
C PHE A 50 -14.07 1.37 14.53
N LEU A 51 -14.88 0.84 13.60
CA LEU A 51 -16.23 1.33 13.36
C LEU A 51 -17.18 0.94 14.47
N MET A 52 -17.21 -0.34 14.85
CA MET A 52 -18.23 -0.86 15.76
C MET A 52 -17.90 -0.53 17.22
N ARG A 53 -16.63 -0.70 17.63
CA ARG A 53 -16.24 -0.52 19.03
C ARG A 53 -15.92 0.93 19.40
N HIS A 54 -15.23 1.67 18.51
CA HIS A 54 -14.79 3.04 18.81
C HIS A 54 -15.75 4.12 18.31
N LEU A 55 -16.41 3.89 17.16
CA LEU A 55 -17.36 4.86 16.60
C LEU A 55 -18.83 4.50 16.84
N GLY A 56 -19.13 3.31 17.38
CA GLY A 56 -20.52 2.86 17.64
C GLY A 56 -21.35 2.71 16.36
N VAL A 57 -20.73 2.58 15.20
CA VAL A 57 -21.41 2.48 13.90
C VAL A 57 -21.79 1.01 13.65
N PRO A 58 -23.05 0.71 13.25
CA PRO A 58 -23.47 -0.66 12.95
C PRO A 58 -22.74 -1.22 11.70
N GLU A 59 -22.83 -2.55 11.50
CA GLU A 59 -22.20 -3.24 10.36
C GLU A 59 -22.56 -2.62 9.00
N THR A 60 -23.77 -2.09 8.87
CA THR A 60 -24.21 -1.37 7.65
C THR A 60 -23.43 -0.07 7.39
N GLY A 61 -22.72 0.45 8.38
CA GLY A 61 -21.93 1.67 8.29
C GLY A 61 -20.52 1.52 7.72
N PHE A 62 -20.10 0.33 7.27
CA PHE A 62 -18.81 0.11 6.61
C PHE A 62 -18.60 0.99 5.35
N PHE A 63 -19.68 1.48 4.78
CA PHE A 63 -19.61 2.45 3.68
C PHE A 63 -18.82 3.72 4.06
N TRP A 64 -18.92 4.18 5.31
CA TRP A 64 -18.19 5.36 5.78
C TRP A 64 -16.67 5.19 5.78
N LEU A 65 -16.19 3.95 5.86
CA LEU A 65 -14.78 3.63 5.75
C LEU A 65 -14.36 3.40 4.29
N PHE A 66 -15.05 2.48 3.64
CA PHE A 66 -14.68 2.03 2.29
C PHE A 66 -15.02 3.06 1.21
N GLY A 67 -16.08 3.86 1.38
CA GLY A 67 -16.46 4.91 0.44
C GLY A 67 -15.33 5.92 0.21
N PRO A 68 -14.88 6.65 1.25
CA PRO A 68 -13.76 7.57 1.15
C PRO A 68 -12.47 6.90 0.69
N ALA A 69 -12.17 5.69 1.18
CA ALA A 69 -10.98 4.94 0.78
C ALA A 69 -10.98 4.63 -0.73
N MET A 70 -12.08 4.14 -1.27
CA MET A 70 -12.20 3.84 -2.70
C MET A 70 -12.17 5.11 -3.56
N MET A 71 -12.81 6.19 -3.12
CA MET A 71 -12.72 7.49 -3.81
C MET A 71 -11.27 7.99 -3.86
N GLY A 72 -10.51 7.85 -2.78
CA GLY A 72 -9.09 8.17 -2.74
C GLY A 72 -8.27 7.33 -3.72
N LEU A 73 -8.47 6.01 -3.72
CA LEU A 73 -7.82 5.09 -4.65
C LEU A 73 -8.12 5.43 -6.12
N MET A 74 -9.37 5.67 -6.46
CA MET A 74 -9.77 5.96 -7.84
C MET A 74 -9.20 7.30 -8.32
N SER A 75 -9.36 8.36 -7.52
CA SER A 75 -8.88 9.70 -7.87
C SER A 75 -7.35 9.78 -7.93
N GLY A 76 -6.65 9.11 -7.00
CA GLY A 76 -5.20 9.05 -7.01
C GLY A 76 -4.64 8.23 -8.18
N SER A 77 -5.27 7.11 -8.53
CA SER A 77 -4.89 6.31 -9.70
C SER A 77 -5.09 7.09 -11.00
N TRP A 78 -6.20 7.82 -11.12
CA TRP A 78 -6.45 8.69 -12.26
C TRP A 78 -5.38 9.79 -12.38
N LEU A 79 -5.02 10.44 -11.26
CA LEU A 79 -3.96 11.44 -11.25
C LEU A 79 -2.59 10.85 -11.58
N SER A 80 -2.28 9.66 -11.07
CA SER A 80 -1.05 8.93 -11.39
C SER A 80 -0.93 8.66 -12.89
N GLY A 81 -2.04 8.26 -13.54
CA GLY A 81 -2.09 8.10 -15.00
C GLY A 81 -1.82 9.41 -15.75
N ARG A 82 -2.30 10.55 -15.24
CA ARG A 82 -2.01 11.87 -15.83
C ARG A 82 -0.57 12.34 -15.65
N PHE A 83 0.10 11.87 -14.63
CA PHE A 83 1.52 12.14 -14.38
C PHE A 83 2.44 11.24 -15.20
N ALA A 84 1.95 10.11 -15.68
CA ALA A 84 2.72 9.17 -16.50
C ALA A 84 3.32 9.88 -17.72
N GLY A 85 4.65 9.76 -17.88
CA GLY A 85 5.39 10.41 -18.96
C GLY A 85 5.65 11.93 -18.80
N LYS A 86 5.05 12.60 -17.79
CA LYS A 86 5.25 14.05 -17.55
C LYS A 86 6.24 14.35 -16.43
N ILE A 87 6.29 13.49 -15.43
CA ILE A 87 7.21 13.59 -14.31
C ILE A 87 7.90 12.25 -14.07
N THR A 88 9.05 12.29 -13.39
CA THR A 88 9.80 11.07 -13.10
C THR A 88 9.11 10.19 -12.07
N ALA A 89 9.32 8.87 -12.13
CA ALA A 89 8.81 7.91 -11.15
C ALA A 89 9.18 8.34 -9.70
N ARG A 90 10.43 8.81 -9.50
CA ARG A 90 10.90 9.28 -8.21
C ARG A 90 10.10 10.48 -7.69
N GLN A 91 9.73 11.42 -8.57
CA GLN A 91 8.91 12.58 -8.20
C GLN A 91 7.48 12.17 -7.86
N THR A 92 6.90 11.23 -8.61
CA THR A 92 5.56 10.69 -8.34
C THR A 92 5.53 9.98 -6.98
N ILE A 93 6.51 9.12 -6.69
CA ILE A 93 6.65 8.44 -5.41
C ILE A 93 6.80 9.45 -4.27
N LYS A 94 7.70 10.43 -4.41
CA LYS A 94 7.90 11.47 -3.38
C LYS A 94 6.61 12.24 -3.08
N ARG A 95 5.86 12.64 -4.10
CA ARG A 95 4.56 13.34 -3.93
C ARG A 95 3.54 12.46 -3.23
N GLY A 96 3.41 11.19 -3.63
CA GLY A 96 2.53 10.24 -2.98
C GLY A 96 2.84 10.07 -1.49
N TYR A 97 4.10 9.86 -1.13
CA TYR A 97 4.51 9.73 0.27
C TYR A 97 4.37 11.02 1.08
N LEU A 98 4.58 12.19 0.49
CA LEU A 98 4.31 13.46 1.16
C LEU A 98 2.83 13.64 1.49
N ILE A 99 1.93 13.26 0.55
CA ILE A 99 0.49 13.28 0.77
C ILE A 99 0.10 12.28 1.88
N MET A 100 0.64 11.05 1.85
CA MET A 100 0.40 10.05 2.89
C MET A 100 0.88 10.53 4.26
N GLY A 101 2.09 11.10 4.34
CA GLY A 101 2.64 11.65 5.58
C GLY A 101 1.79 12.80 6.14
N ALA A 102 1.35 13.70 5.28
CA ALA A 102 0.43 14.78 5.69
C ALA A 102 -0.91 14.23 6.19
N ALA A 103 -1.47 13.20 5.52
CA ALA A 103 -2.70 12.54 5.95
C ALA A 103 -2.54 11.87 7.32
N THR A 104 -1.43 11.18 7.56
CA THR A 104 -1.12 10.52 8.84
C THR A 104 -0.97 11.56 9.96
N LEU A 105 -0.23 12.64 9.73
CA LEU A 105 -0.09 13.71 10.71
C LEU A 105 -1.43 14.38 11.02
N CYS A 106 -2.25 14.63 10.00
CA CYS A 106 -3.60 15.15 10.17
C CYS A 106 -4.47 14.18 10.96
N ASN A 107 -4.40 12.87 10.68
CA ASN A 107 -5.15 11.84 11.41
C ASN A 107 -4.79 11.82 12.90
N VAL A 108 -3.50 11.82 13.21
CA VAL A 108 -3.01 11.86 14.61
C VAL A 108 -3.49 13.15 15.29
N ALA A 109 -3.34 14.32 14.65
CA ALA A 109 -3.77 15.60 15.22
C ALA A 109 -5.27 15.63 15.49
N LEU A 110 -6.10 15.10 14.57
CA LEU A 110 -7.56 15.03 14.77
C LEU A 110 -7.93 14.11 15.92
N ASN A 111 -7.29 12.94 16.05
CA ASN A 111 -7.55 12.01 17.13
C ASN A 111 -7.06 12.50 18.51
N LEU A 112 -6.09 13.42 18.54
CA LEU A 112 -5.66 14.08 19.79
C LEU A 112 -6.56 15.26 20.18
N ALA A 113 -7.10 15.99 19.18
CA ALA A 113 -7.85 17.21 19.40
C ALA A 113 -9.37 17.00 19.55
N LEU A 114 -9.92 15.95 18.96
CA LEU A 114 -11.36 15.71 18.85
C LEU A 114 -11.74 14.30 19.33
N PRO A 115 -12.93 14.13 19.91
CA PRO A 115 -13.45 12.81 20.23
C PRO A 115 -13.68 12.00 18.95
N PRO A 116 -13.53 10.65 19.00
CA PRO A 116 -13.79 9.79 17.86
C PRO A 116 -15.23 9.95 17.37
N ALA A 117 -15.41 10.47 16.16
CA ALA A 117 -16.73 10.59 15.54
C ALA A 117 -16.62 10.75 14.01
N LEU A 118 -17.72 10.47 13.31
CA LEU A 118 -17.86 10.76 11.88
C LEU A 118 -18.16 12.25 11.67
N PRO A 119 -17.68 12.89 10.58
CA PRO A 119 -16.88 12.30 9.48
C PRO A 119 -15.35 12.42 9.65
N TRP A 120 -14.85 13.19 10.63
CA TRP A 120 -13.40 13.53 10.69
C TRP A 120 -12.47 12.36 11.00
N SER A 121 -12.96 11.32 11.67
CA SER A 121 -12.16 10.10 11.91
C SER A 121 -11.92 9.27 10.65
N VAL A 122 -12.67 9.48 9.56
CA VAL A 122 -12.53 8.73 8.30
C VAL A 122 -12.00 9.58 7.14
N LEU A 123 -12.05 10.92 7.24
CA LEU A 123 -11.54 11.82 6.20
C LEU A 123 -10.06 11.63 5.87
N PRO A 124 -9.17 11.43 6.85
CA PRO A 124 -7.75 11.21 6.57
C PRO A 124 -7.47 9.98 5.71
N ILE A 125 -8.33 8.94 5.77
CA ILE A 125 -8.16 7.74 4.95
C ILE A 125 -8.31 8.03 3.45
N PHE A 126 -9.20 8.96 3.07
CA PHE A 126 -9.33 9.41 1.69
C PHE A 126 -8.01 9.99 1.18
N VAL A 127 -7.39 10.91 1.95
CA VAL A 127 -6.14 11.56 1.57
C VAL A 127 -4.98 10.57 1.57
N TYR A 128 -4.96 9.64 2.53
CA TYR A 128 -3.96 8.58 2.60
C TYR A 128 -4.01 7.67 1.38
N THR A 129 -5.19 7.12 1.07
CA THR A 129 -5.37 6.21 -0.08
C THR A 129 -5.17 6.90 -1.42
N PHE A 130 -5.47 8.20 -1.52
CA PHE A 130 -5.13 9.03 -2.66
C PHE A 130 -3.61 9.08 -2.87
N GLY A 131 -2.83 9.45 -1.83
CA GLY A 131 -1.37 9.48 -1.90
C GLY A 131 -0.76 8.10 -2.19
N MET A 132 -1.30 7.05 -1.56
CA MET A 132 -0.92 5.66 -1.78
C MET A 132 -1.06 5.27 -3.24
N SER A 133 -2.20 5.52 -3.87
CA SER A 133 -2.46 5.13 -5.25
C SER A 133 -1.72 6.00 -6.28
N VAL A 134 -1.33 7.22 -5.92
CA VAL A 134 -0.41 8.03 -6.75
C VAL A 134 0.98 7.38 -6.82
N ALA A 135 1.52 6.88 -5.70
CA ALA A 135 2.86 6.31 -5.64
C ALA A 135 2.95 4.87 -6.20
N MET A 136 1.90 4.08 -6.02
CA MET A 136 1.90 2.62 -6.23
C MET A 136 2.34 2.18 -7.64
N PRO A 137 1.83 2.74 -8.76
CA PRO A 137 2.25 2.32 -10.11
C PRO A 137 3.74 2.57 -10.36
N SER A 138 4.25 3.71 -9.89
CA SER A 138 5.67 4.07 -10.04
C SER A 138 6.59 3.16 -9.23
N LEU A 139 6.19 2.76 -8.03
CA LEU A 139 6.92 1.79 -7.21
C LEU A 139 6.94 0.40 -7.85
N THR A 140 5.79 -0.03 -8.39
CA THR A 140 5.69 -1.32 -9.13
C THR A 140 6.62 -1.33 -10.32
N LEU A 141 6.62 -0.28 -11.15
CA LEU A 141 7.55 -0.18 -12.27
C LEU A 141 9.00 -0.20 -11.82
N LEU A 142 9.34 0.55 -10.77
CA LEU A 142 10.70 0.61 -10.22
C LEU A 142 11.19 -0.76 -9.72
N SER A 143 10.30 -1.64 -9.24
CA SER A 143 10.66 -3.00 -8.83
C SER A 143 10.90 -3.93 -10.02
N LEU A 144 10.21 -3.72 -11.15
CA LEU A 144 10.24 -4.61 -12.30
C LEU A 144 11.26 -4.19 -13.39
N ASP A 145 11.60 -2.90 -13.47
CA ASP A 145 12.47 -2.34 -14.49
C ASP A 145 13.90 -2.93 -14.50
N PRO A 146 14.52 -3.32 -13.36
CA PRO A 146 15.81 -4.01 -13.38
C PRO A 146 15.80 -5.39 -14.07
N PHE A 147 14.60 -5.97 -14.28
CA PHE A 147 14.44 -7.33 -14.79
C PHE A 147 13.60 -7.41 -16.07
N PRO A 148 13.97 -6.72 -17.18
CA PRO A 148 13.14 -6.63 -18.38
C PRO A 148 12.84 -7.98 -19.02
N GLN A 149 13.78 -8.94 -18.92
CA GLN A 149 13.65 -10.29 -19.45
C GLN A 149 12.90 -11.26 -18.53
N GLN A 150 12.71 -10.89 -17.26
CA GLN A 150 12.13 -11.75 -16.21
C GLN A 150 11.04 -11.02 -15.42
N ARG A 151 10.33 -10.09 -16.04
CA ARG A 151 9.29 -9.28 -15.38
C ARG A 151 8.23 -10.12 -14.66
N GLY A 152 7.80 -11.23 -15.27
CA GLY A 152 6.81 -12.13 -14.66
C GLY A 152 7.33 -12.78 -13.37
N LEU A 153 8.58 -13.22 -13.37
CA LEU A 153 9.23 -13.80 -12.18
C LEU A 153 9.42 -12.73 -11.09
N ALA A 154 9.89 -11.53 -11.46
CA ALA A 154 10.02 -10.42 -10.52
C ALA A 154 8.66 -10.01 -9.92
N ALA A 155 7.59 -9.98 -10.72
CA ALA A 155 6.23 -9.70 -10.24
C ALA A 155 5.72 -10.77 -9.25
N SER A 156 5.99 -12.06 -9.50
CA SER A 156 5.63 -13.12 -8.53
C SER A 156 6.41 -13.00 -7.22
N CYS A 157 7.71 -12.71 -7.28
CA CYS A 157 8.52 -12.45 -6.08
C CYS A 157 7.98 -11.23 -5.30
N GLN A 158 7.64 -10.15 -5.99
CA GLN A 158 7.06 -8.96 -5.39
C GLN A 158 5.75 -9.29 -4.67
N MET A 159 4.84 -10.00 -5.32
CA MET A 159 3.56 -10.41 -4.72
C MET A 159 3.74 -11.34 -3.53
N PHE A 160 4.71 -12.26 -3.59
CA PHE A 160 5.04 -13.14 -2.48
C PHE A 160 5.53 -12.35 -1.26
N LEU A 161 6.48 -11.42 -1.45
CA LEU A 161 6.98 -10.55 -0.38
C LEU A 161 5.87 -9.67 0.20
N GLN A 162 5.03 -9.10 -0.66
CA GLN A 162 3.88 -8.28 -0.24
C GLN A 162 2.89 -9.08 0.60
N SER A 163 2.54 -10.31 0.16
CA SER A 163 1.60 -11.18 0.89
C SER A 163 2.18 -11.62 2.23
N GLY A 164 3.47 -11.97 2.28
CA GLY A 164 4.17 -12.30 3.51
C GLY A 164 4.17 -11.14 4.51
N PHE A 165 4.47 -9.92 4.04
CA PHE A 165 4.41 -8.73 4.85
C PHE A 165 3.00 -8.43 5.37
N ASN A 166 1.98 -8.54 4.51
CA ASN A 166 0.57 -8.37 4.92
C ASN A 166 0.15 -9.42 5.94
N GLY A 167 0.60 -10.68 5.80
CA GLY A 167 0.37 -11.74 6.79
C GLY A 167 0.97 -11.39 8.16
N LEU A 168 2.17 -10.83 8.17
CA LEU A 168 2.85 -10.35 9.39
C LEU A 168 2.09 -9.18 10.02
N LEU A 169 1.65 -8.21 9.20
CA LEU A 169 0.83 -7.09 9.67
C LEU A 169 -0.48 -7.58 10.29
N ALA A 170 -1.19 -8.50 9.65
CA ALA A 170 -2.47 -9.02 10.14
C ALA A 170 -2.31 -9.86 11.42
N GLY A 171 -1.28 -10.70 11.49
CA GLY A 171 -1.09 -11.64 12.60
C GLY A 171 -0.42 -11.04 13.82
N VAL A 172 0.42 -10.02 13.64
CA VAL A 172 1.23 -9.46 14.73
C VAL A 172 0.88 -8.00 15.02
N ILE A 173 0.88 -7.15 14.00
CA ILE A 173 0.74 -5.70 14.20
C ILE A 173 -0.71 -5.29 14.45
N ALA A 174 -1.65 -5.79 13.64
CA ALA A 174 -3.05 -5.40 13.76
C ALA A 174 -3.64 -5.65 15.16
N PRO A 175 -3.44 -6.80 15.81
CA PRO A 175 -3.93 -7.01 17.18
C PRO A 175 -3.38 -6.01 18.21
N LEU A 176 -2.13 -5.56 18.04
CA LEU A 176 -1.48 -4.63 18.96
C LEU A 176 -2.07 -3.21 18.88
N VAL A 177 -2.62 -2.81 17.73
CA VAL A 177 -3.18 -1.46 17.53
C VAL A 177 -4.69 -1.36 17.78
N TRP A 178 -5.35 -2.45 18.15
CA TRP A 178 -6.81 -2.46 18.42
C TRP A 178 -7.23 -1.77 19.72
N GLY A 179 -6.28 -1.37 20.56
CA GLY A 179 -6.54 -0.81 21.89
C GLY A 179 -7.25 0.55 21.89
N SER A 180 -6.97 1.43 20.89
CA SER A 180 -7.59 2.76 20.79
C SER A 180 -7.54 3.31 19.36
N THR A 181 -8.35 4.35 19.11
CA THR A 181 -8.31 5.08 17.83
C THR A 181 -6.97 5.76 17.57
N LEU A 182 -6.29 6.22 18.63
CA LEU A 182 -4.98 6.86 18.55
C LEU A 182 -3.88 5.88 18.15
N THR A 183 -3.94 4.63 18.63
CA THR A 183 -2.96 3.59 18.22
C THR A 183 -3.16 3.11 16.79
N LEU A 184 -4.36 3.35 16.21
CA LEU A 184 -4.69 3.09 14.82
C LEU A 184 -4.36 4.28 13.89
N ALA A 185 -4.26 5.50 14.41
CA ALA A 185 -3.94 6.72 13.67
C ALA A 185 -2.48 6.79 13.26
#